data_928b7d1349cbe2779c1071301e75b7ef
#
_entry.id   928b7d1349cbe2779c1071301e75b7ef
#
_cell.length_a   1.000
_cell.length_b   1.000
_cell.length_c   1.000
_cell.angle_alpha   90.00
_cell.angle_beta   90.00
_cell.angle_gamma   90.00
#
_symmetry.space_group_name_H-M   'P 1'
#
loop_
_entity.id
_entity.type
_entity.pdbx_description
1 polymer ?
#
loop_
_entity_poly.entity_id
_entity_poly.type
_entity_poly.pdbx_seq_one_letter_code
_entity_poly.pdbx_strand_id
1 'polypeptide(L)'
;MTTPRPADQEPPANAEASQPTPRLLLVDDEPGLRSAVQAYLEDEGFDVTTAVDGEEGFAKAQQLLPDLVISDVMMPRCDGYGLLSRMREDERLGGTPVIFLTAKGMTADRTQGYLAGVDDYIPKPFDPEELVARVRNVVRRQDRLLAEAARFADADVGQMARQINEIRSMLSGAAAEAVAAAEAPQLSFTPREASVLQLVAEGLMNKEIARQLETSIRNVEKYVSRLFIKTGTSSRT
;
A
#
# COMPACT_ATOMS: atom_id res chain seq x y z
N MET A 1 20.52 -22.65 -58.37
CA MET A 1 19.39 -22.96 -57.48
C MET A 1 19.82 -22.60 -56.06
N THR A 2 19.49 -21.39 -55.64
CA THR A 2 19.87 -20.83 -54.34
C THR A 2 18.63 -20.87 -53.43
N THR A 3 18.65 -21.68 -52.40
CA THR A 3 17.59 -21.78 -51.38
C THR A 3 17.61 -20.54 -50.52
N PRO A 4 16.47 -19.89 -50.27
CA PRO A 4 16.37 -18.77 -49.33
C PRO A 4 16.41 -19.26 -47.89
N ARG A 5 17.20 -18.55 -47.08
CA ARG A 5 17.35 -18.67 -45.64
C ARG A 5 16.03 -18.27 -44.96
N PRO A 6 15.52 -19.00 -43.95
CA PRO A 6 14.34 -18.58 -43.22
C PRO A 6 14.61 -17.30 -42.41
N ALA A 7 13.67 -16.38 -42.54
CA ALA A 7 13.65 -15.10 -41.83
C ALA A 7 13.67 -15.28 -40.33
N ASP A 8 14.52 -14.53 -39.68
CA ASP A 8 14.58 -14.35 -38.23
C ASP A 8 13.22 -13.83 -37.76
N GLN A 9 12.45 -14.67 -37.06
CA GLN A 9 11.31 -14.24 -36.29
C GLN A 9 11.85 -13.56 -35.04
N GLU A 10 11.76 -12.24 -35.00
CA GLU A 10 11.91 -11.48 -33.78
C GLU A 10 10.88 -11.99 -32.78
N PRO A 11 11.27 -12.26 -31.52
CA PRO A 11 10.28 -12.59 -30.46
C PRO A 11 9.39 -11.38 -30.23
N PRO A 12 8.07 -11.57 -29.96
CA PRO A 12 7.17 -10.46 -29.70
C PRO A 12 7.66 -9.69 -28.46
N ALA A 13 8.02 -8.43 -28.68
CA ALA A 13 8.30 -7.46 -27.64
C ALA A 13 6.97 -7.11 -26.96
N ASN A 14 6.54 -7.89 -26.00
CA ASN A 14 5.62 -7.50 -24.94
C ASN A 14 5.49 -8.62 -23.89
N ALA A 15 6.58 -8.90 -23.18
CA ALA A 15 6.48 -9.45 -21.85
C ALA A 15 6.31 -8.27 -20.89
N GLU A 16 5.14 -7.62 -20.93
CA GLU A 16 4.66 -6.84 -19.80
C GLU A 16 4.59 -7.83 -18.64
N ALA A 17 5.50 -7.68 -17.69
CA ALA A 17 5.42 -8.40 -16.43
C ALA A 17 4.02 -8.15 -15.88
N SER A 18 3.19 -9.19 -15.87
CA SER A 18 1.81 -9.13 -15.43
C SER A 18 1.80 -8.61 -14.00
N GLN A 19 1.44 -7.34 -13.84
CA GLN A 19 1.25 -6.74 -12.52
C GLN A 19 0.12 -7.52 -11.84
N PRO A 20 0.24 -7.85 -10.56
CA PRO A 20 -0.82 -8.57 -9.85
C PRO A 20 -2.11 -7.77 -9.94
N THR A 21 -3.20 -8.45 -10.27
CA THR A 21 -4.55 -7.86 -10.34
C THR A 21 -4.86 -7.13 -9.03
N PRO A 22 -5.21 -5.83 -9.06
CA PRO A 22 -5.52 -5.09 -7.83
C PRO A 22 -6.76 -5.65 -7.16
N ARG A 23 -6.68 -5.87 -5.85
CA ARG A 23 -7.77 -6.39 -5.03
C ARG A 23 -8.56 -5.23 -4.43
N LEU A 24 -9.83 -5.18 -4.75
CA LEU A 24 -10.75 -4.16 -4.26
C LEU A 24 -11.72 -4.75 -3.23
N LEU A 25 -12.07 -3.96 -2.23
CA LEU A 25 -13.18 -4.26 -1.33
C LEU A 25 -14.29 -3.23 -1.56
N LEU A 26 -15.45 -3.69 -2.01
CA LEU A 26 -16.65 -2.87 -2.22
C LEU A 26 -17.63 -3.09 -1.08
N VAL A 27 -17.98 -2.02 -0.36
CA VAL A 27 -18.88 -2.05 0.79
C VAL A 27 -20.07 -1.15 0.51
N ASP A 28 -21.25 -1.75 0.38
CA ASP A 28 -22.50 -1.02 0.08
C ASP A 28 -23.67 -1.88 0.56
N ASP A 29 -24.66 -1.33 1.25
CA ASP A 29 -25.80 -2.08 1.76
C ASP A 29 -26.87 -2.35 0.70
N GLU A 30 -26.86 -1.62 -0.43
CA GLU A 30 -27.81 -1.79 -1.53
C GLU A 30 -27.38 -2.94 -2.45
N PRO A 31 -28.07 -4.10 -2.45
CA PRO A 31 -27.62 -5.28 -3.17
C PRO A 31 -27.58 -5.08 -4.69
N GLY A 32 -28.51 -4.30 -5.24
CA GLY A 32 -28.56 -4.03 -6.68
C GLY A 32 -27.36 -3.20 -7.16
N LEU A 33 -27.08 -2.11 -6.47
CA LEU A 33 -25.94 -1.25 -6.76
C LEU A 33 -24.62 -2.00 -6.55
N ARG A 34 -24.48 -2.70 -5.44
CA ARG A 34 -23.28 -3.49 -5.13
C ARG A 34 -22.98 -4.51 -6.24
N SER A 35 -23.97 -5.28 -6.68
CA SER A 35 -23.78 -6.28 -7.74
C SER A 35 -23.42 -5.64 -9.10
N ALA A 36 -24.06 -4.52 -9.46
CA ALA A 36 -23.78 -3.83 -10.70
C ALA A 36 -22.36 -3.23 -10.71
N VAL A 37 -21.94 -2.61 -9.60
CA VAL A 37 -20.59 -2.03 -9.45
C VAL A 37 -19.53 -3.12 -9.43
N GLN A 38 -19.78 -4.23 -8.73
CA GLN A 38 -18.88 -5.38 -8.73
C GLN A 38 -18.63 -5.89 -10.14
N ALA A 39 -19.71 -6.22 -10.89
CA ALA A 39 -19.58 -6.76 -12.23
C ALA A 39 -18.81 -5.82 -13.16
N TYR A 40 -19.07 -4.51 -13.07
CA TYR A 40 -18.40 -3.52 -13.89
C TYR A 40 -16.90 -3.41 -13.56
N LEU A 41 -16.52 -3.44 -12.29
CA LEU A 41 -15.12 -3.40 -11.87
C LEU A 41 -14.37 -4.70 -12.24
N GLU A 42 -15.03 -5.85 -12.16
CA GLU A 42 -14.47 -7.14 -12.57
C GLU A 42 -14.22 -7.18 -14.08
N ASP A 43 -15.15 -6.68 -14.91
CA ASP A 43 -14.98 -6.54 -16.36
C ASP A 43 -13.79 -5.63 -16.72
N GLU A 44 -13.49 -4.64 -15.86
CA GLU A 44 -12.36 -3.73 -16.00
C GLU A 44 -11.05 -4.30 -15.46
N GLY A 45 -11.04 -5.57 -15.03
CA GLY A 45 -9.85 -6.33 -14.66
C GLY A 45 -9.42 -6.17 -13.20
N PHE A 46 -10.34 -5.83 -12.29
CA PHE A 46 -10.09 -5.82 -10.85
C PHE A 46 -10.57 -7.13 -10.20
N ASP A 47 -9.95 -7.52 -9.09
CA ASP A 47 -10.43 -8.58 -8.21
C ASP A 47 -11.29 -7.96 -7.10
N VAL A 48 -12.60 -8.21 -7.11
CA VAL A 48 -13.56 -7.48 -6.27
C VAL A 48 -14.20 -8.40 -5.23
N THR A 49 -13.94 -8.13 -3.97
CA THR A 49 -14.66 -8.71 -2.83
C THR A 49 -15.71 -7.71 -2.34
N THR A 50 -16.90 -8.18 -1.98
CA THR A 50 -17.99 -7.31 -1.52
C THR A 50 -18.33 -7.51 -0.05
N ALA A 51 -18.88 -6.47 0.61
CA ALA A 51 -19.45 -6.52 1.94
C ALA A 51 -20.74 -5.68 2.01
N VAL A 52 -21.62 -5.98 2.96
CA VAL A 52 -22.95 -5.35 3.06
C VAL A 52 -23.01 -4.18 4.05
N ASP A 53 -21.98 -4.01 4.88
CA ASP A 53 -21.83 -2.91 5.84
C ASP A 53 -20.39 -2.78 6.33
N GLY A 54 -20.13 -1.77 7.14
CA GLY A 54 -18.79 -1.50 7.65
C GLY A 54 -18.25 -2.56 8.62
N GLU A 55 -19.08 -3.34 9.31
CA GLU A 55 -18.59 -4.42 10.18
C GLU A 55 -18.05 -5.58 9.37
N GLU A 56 -18.84 -6.07 8.40
CA GLU A 56 -18.39 -7.10 7.46
C GLU A 56 -17.22 -6.58 6.61
N GLY A 57 -17.30 -5.32 6.19
CA GLY A 57 -16.24 -4.64 5.44
C GLY A 57 -14.92 -4.66 6.18
N PHE A 58 -14.89 -4.31 7.45
CA PHE A 58 -13.68 -4.33 8.26
C PHE A 58 -13.12 -5.75 8.44
N ALA A 59 -13.99 -6.72 8.75
CA ALA A 59 -13.56 -8.11 8.90
C ALA A 59 -12.94 -8.68 7.61
N LYS A 60 -13.54 -8.39 6.46
CA LYS A 60 -13.00 -8.77 5.14
C LYS A 60 -11.73 -8.01 4.79
N ALA A 61 -11.66 -6.72 5.11
CA ALA A 61 -10.45 -5.92 4.90
C ALA A 61 -9.24 -6.49 5.64
N GLN A 62 -9.42 -6.96 6.88
CA GLN A 62 -8.34 -7.59 7.66
C GLN A 62 -7.83 -8.89 7.04
N GLN A 63 -8.70 -9.66 6.39
CA GLN A 63 -8.35 -10.92 5.75
C GLN A 63 -7.74 -10.71 4.36
N LEU A 64 -8.37 -9.85 3.57
CA LEU A 64 -8.01 -9.60 2.18
C LEU A 64 -6.78 -8.70 2.06
N LEU A 65 -6.61 -7.72 2.95
CA LEU A 65 -5.65 -6.62 2.84
C LEU A 65 -5.75 -5.95 1.45
N PRO A 66 -6.89 -5.33 1.13
CA PRO A 66 -7.16 -4.82 -0.21
C PRO A 66 -6.23 -3.68 -0.59
N ASP A 67 -6.06 -3.48 -1.89
CA ASP A 67 -5.30 -2.38 -2.46
C ASP A 67 -6.08 -1.06 -2.42
N LEU A 68 -7.42 -1.16 -2.39
CA LEU A 68 -8.36 -0.03 -2.27
C LEU A 68 -9.68 -0.52 -1.67
N VAL A 69 -10.31 0.32 -0.84
CA VAL A 69 -11.69 0.13 -0.37
C VAL A 69 -12.59 1.18 -1.03
N ILE A 70 -13.72 0.73 -1.57
CA ILE A 70 -14.82 1.58 -2.05
C ILE A 70 -15.98 1.35 -1.09
N SER A 71 -16.47 2.39 -0.43
CA SER A 71 -17.52 2.25 0.58
C SER A 71 -18.62 3.27 0.39
N ASP A 72 -19.88 2.84 0.53
CA ASP A 72 -20.94 3.80 0.80
C ASP A 72 -20.66 4.49 2.16
N VAL A 73 -21.09 5.74 2.26
CA VAL A 73 -21.04 6.48 3.52
C VAL A 73 -22.15 6.05 4.45
N MET A 74 -23.37 5.89 3.94
CA MET A 74 -24.57 5.64 4.73
C MET A 74 -24.95 4.16 4.69
N MET A 75 -24.55 3.41 5.70
CA MET A 75 -24.87 2.00 5.83
C MET A 75 -25.36 1.68 7.26
N PRO A 76 -26.21 0.64 7.45
CA PRO A 76 -26.63 0.20 8.76
C PRO A 76 -25.46 -0.40 9.57
N ARG A 77 -25.63 -0.48 10.88
CA ARG A 77 -24.68 -1.04 11.87
C ARG A 77 -23.37 -0.26 11.99
N CYS A 78 -22.57 -0.24 10.96
CA CYS A 78 -21.33 0.52 10.87
C CYS A 78 -21.31 1.26 9.54
N ASP A 79 -21.32 2.56 9.58
CA ASP A 79 -21.26 3.43 8.42
C ASP A 79 -19.84 3.51 7.82
N GLY A 80 -19.70 4.19 6.67
CA GLY A 80 -18.42 4.32 5.99
C GLY A 80 -17.36 5.03 6.83
N TYR A 81 -17.75 6.01 7.65
CA TYR A 81 -16.82 6.70 8.56
C TYR A 81 -16.35 5.82 9.71
N GLY A 82 -17.24 5.01 10.26
CA GLY A 82 -16.91 4.02 11.27
C GLY A 82 -15.94 2.95 10.72
N LEU A 83 -16.18 2.48 9.50
CA LEU A 83 -15.27 1.59 8.79
C LEU A 83 -13.88 2.24 8.62
N LEU A 84 -13.84 3.47 8.11
CA LEU A 84 -12.60 4.22 7.90
C LEU A 84 -11.81 4.41 9.19
N SER A 85 -12.46 4.82 10.29
CA SER A 85 -11.81 5.00 11.59
C SER A 85 -11.13 3.73 12.05
N ARG A 86 -11.86 2.59 12.01
CA ARG A 86 -11.30 1.28 12.37
C ARG A 86 -10.13 0.86 11.48
N MET A 87 -10.21 1.14 10.17
CA MET A 87 -9.10 0.88 9.26
C MET A 87 -7.88 1.74 9.55
N ARG A 88 -8.07 3.02 9.94
CA ARG A 88 -6.96 3.91 10.29
C ARG A 88 -6.28 3.52 11.60
N GLU A 89 -7.01 2.90 12.53
CA GLU A 89 -6.50 2.37 13.78
C GLU A 89 -5.80 1.01 13.62
N ASP A 90 -6.14 0.24 12.57
CA ASP A 90 -5.49 -1.05 12.29
C ASP A 90 -4.12 -0.84 11.62
N GLU A 91 -3.08 -1.42 12.22
CA GLU A 91 -1.70 -1.27 11.75
C GLU A 91 -1.47 -1.74 10.32
N ARG A 92 -2.26 -2.70 9.83
CA ARG A 92 -2.13 -3.27 8.49
C ARG A 92 -2.93 -2.51 7.43
N LEU A 93 -4.06 -1.90 7.85
CA LEU A 93 -5.03 -1.25 6.98
C LEU A 93 -4.89 0.27 6.96
N GLY A 94 -4.22 0.86 7.95
CA GLY A 94 -4.14 2.31 8.13
C GLY A 94 -3.65 3.11 6.93
N GLY A 95 -2.93 2.50 6.00
CA GLY A 95 -2.48 3.11 4.74
C GLY A 95 -3.29 2.67 3.51
N THR A 96 -4.32 1.84 3.66
CA THR A 96 -5.16 1.43 2.53
C THR A 96 -6.03 2.60 2.09
N PRO A 97 -6.00 2.98 0.80
CA PRO A 97 -6.83 4.08 0.30
C PRO A 97 -8.31 3.72 0.36
N VAL A 98 -9.13 4.76 0.57
CA VAL A 98 -10.59 4.63 0.66
C VAL A 98 -11.25 5.67 -0.24
N ILE A 99 -12.18 5.22 -1.09
CA ILE A 99 -13.07 6.06 -1.89
C ILE A 99 -14.47 5.94 -1.30
N PHE A 100 -15.11 7.07 -1.01
CA PHE A 100 -16.51 7.08 -0.57
C PHE A 100 -17.48 7.32 -1.73
N LEU A 101 -18.52 6.50 -1.78
CA LEU A 101 -19.73 6.75 -2.57
C LEU A 101 -20.72 7.53 -1.71
N THR A 102 -21.12 8.74 -2.12
CA THR A 102 -21.91 9.63 -1.26
C THR A 102 -23.20 10.08 -1.93
N ALA A 103 -24.26 10.30 -1.15
CA ALA A 103 -25.46 10.95 -1.67
C ALA A 103 -25.17 12.40 -2.07
N LYS A 104 -25.80 12.86 -3.16
CA LYS A 104 -25.66 14.22 -3.67
C LYS A 104 -26.18 15.22 -2.62
N GLY A 105 -25.32 16.08 -2.10
CA GLY A 105 -25.71 17.11 -1.10
C GLY A 105 -24.91 17.07 0.22
N MET A 106 -24.14 16.04 0.50
CA MET A 106 -23.31 15.95 1.70
C MET A 106 -21.98 16.74 1.60
N THR A 107 -22.06 18.00 1.18
CA THR A 107 -20.85 18.85 1.06
C THR A 107 -20.23 19.24 2.41
N ALA A 108 -21.02 19.32 3.48
CA ALA A 108 -20.51 19.61 4.82
C ALA A 108 -19.67 18.45 5.39
N ASP A 109 -20.05 17.21 5.09
CA ASP A 109 -19.34 16.00 5.55
C ASP A 109 -18.02 15.78 4.79
N ARG A 110 -17.86 16.36 3.61
CA ARG A 110 -16.61 16.27 2.83
C ARG A 110 -15.41 16.85 3.56
N THR A 111 -15.57 17.97 4.25
CA THR A 111 -14.47 18.59 5.01
C THR A 111 -14.04 17.69 6.18
N GLN A 112 -15.01 17.12 6.90
CA GLN A 112 -14.73 16.15 7.97
C GLN A 112 -14.07 14.87 7.42
N GLY A 113 -14.52 14.38 6.29
CA GLY A 113 -13.98 13.17 5.70
C GLY A 113 -12.58 13.33 5.13
N TYR A 114 -12.23 14.47 4.54
CA TYR A 114 -10.84 14.76 4.16
C TYR A 114 -9.91 14.82 5.39
N LEU A 115 -10.39 15.38 6.50
CA LEU A 115 -9.67 15.37 7.77
C LEU A 115 -9.55 13.95 8.36
N ALA A 116 -10.50 13.07 8.07
CA ALA A 116 -10.48 11.67 8.46
C ALA A 116 -9.58 10.77 7.57
N GLY A 117 -9.01 11.34 6.49
CA GLY A 117 -8.07 10.62 5.63
C GLY A 117 -8.70 9.79 4.52
N VAL A 118 -9.82 10.24 3.95
CA VAL A 118 -10.42 9.70 2.72
C VAL A 118 -9.60 10.17 1.52
N ASP A 119 -9.40 9.29 0.55
CA ASP A 119 -8.59 9.58 -0.64
C ASP A 119 -9.41 10.22 -1.76
N ASP A 120 -10.70 9.87 -1.91
CA ASP A 120 -11.61 10.50 -2.88
C ASP A 120 -13.09 10.29 -2.52
N TYR A 121 -13.97 11.10 -3.15
CA TYR A 121 -15.43 11.06 -3.02
C TYR A 121 -16.10 11.02 -4.38
N ILE A 122 -17.06 10.11 -4.55
CA ILE A 122 -17.86 10.00 -5.77
C ILE A 122 -19.34 10.19 -5.40
N PRO A 123 -20.00 11.25 -5.89
CA PRO A 123 -21.42 11.48 -5.59
C PRO A 123 -22.30 10.51 -6.38
N LYS A 124 -23.29 9.91 -5.70
CA LYS A 124 -24.39 9.14 -6.32
C LYS A 124 -25.46 10.09 -6.89
N PRO A 125 -26.01 9.86 -8.09
CA PRO A 125 -25.62 8.83 -9.05
C PRO A 125 -24.30 9.17 -9.76
N PHE A 126 -23.50 8.17 -10.06
CA PHE A 126 -22.22 8.28 -10.75
C PHE A 126 -22.21 7.50 -12.06
N ASP A 127 -21.34 7.92 -12.95
CA ASP A 127 -21.02 7.17 -14.16
C ASP A 127 -20.05 6.02 -13.81
N PRO A 128 -20.32 4.77 -14.21
CA PRO A 128 -19.40 3.66 -14.01
C PRO A 128 -17.98 3.91 -14.56
N GLU A 129 -17.86 4.58 -15.71
CA GLU A 129 -16.55 4.95 -16.27
C GLU A 129 -15.80 5.94 -15.38
N GLU A 130 -16.51 6.91 -14.75
CA GLU A 130 -15.91 7.83 -13.78
C GLU A 130 -15.39 7.08 -12.55
N LEU A 131 -16.18 6.13 -12.04
CA LEU A 131 -15.76 5.30 -10.91
C LEU A 131 -14.46 4.55 -11.23
N VAL A 132 -14.41 3.86 -12.37
CA VAL A 132 -13.21 3.10 -12.80
C VAL A 132 -12.01 4.02 -12.98
N ALA A 133 -12.18 5.18 -13.60
CA ALA A 133 -11.10 6.13 -13.80
C ALA A 133 -10.51 6.61 -12.46
N ARG A 134 -11.35 6.88 -11.46
CA ARG A 134 -10.92 7.28 -10.11
C ARG A 134 -10.23 6.13 -9.36
N VAL A 135 -10.78 4.93 -9.41
CA VAL A 135 -10.17 3.73 -8.83
C VAL A 135 -8.76 3.51 -9.42
N ARG A 136 -8.64 3.53 -10.75
CA ARG A 136 -7.34 3.40 -11.43
C ARG A 136 -6.35 4.48 -11.03
N ASN A 137 -6.80 5.72 -10.89
CA ASN A 137 -5.94 6.83 -10.48
C ASN A 137 -5.40 6.64 -9.06
N VAL A 138 -6.26 6.25 -8.12
CA VAL A 138 -5.87 6.02 -6.72
C VAL A 138 -4.91 4.84 -6.62
N VAL A 139 -5.20 3.71 -7.27
CA VAL A 139 -4.32 2.53 -7.31
C VAL A 139 -2.95 2.88 -7.92
N ARG A 140 -2.92 3.54 -9.08
CA ARG A 140 -1.67 3.96 -9.74
C ARG A 140 -0.85 4.93 -8.90
N ARG A 141 -1.50 5.87 -8.21
CA ARG A 141 -0.82 6.80 -7.31
C ARG A 141 -0.14 6.05 -6.17
N GLN A 142 -0.83 5.07 -5.62
CA GLN A 142 -0.28 4.21 -4.58
C GLN A 142 0.94 3.42 -5.10
N ASP A 143 0.81 2.82 -6.30
CA ASP A 143 1.89 2.06 -6.92
C ASP A 143 3.13 2.93 -7.19
N ARG A 144 2.94 4.18 -7.65
CA ARG A 144 4.04 5.13 -7.85
C ARG A 144 4.76 5.47 -6.56
N LEU A 145 4.01 5.80 -5.51
CA LEU A 145 4.60 6.11 -4.20
C LEU A 145 5.40 4.92 -3.65
N LEU A 146 4.90 3.71 -3.85
CA LEU A 146 5.58 2.48 -3.44
C LEU A 146 6.82 2.21 -4.29
N ALA A 147 6.74 2.42 -5.60
CA ALA A 147 7.88 2.25 -6.51
C ALA A 147 8.98 3.30 -6.25
N GLU A 148 8.61 4.54 -5.95
CA GLU A 148 9.57 5.59 -5.55
C GLU A 148 10.24 5.24 -4.23
N ALA A 149 9.47 4.83 -3.21
CA ALA A 149 10.03 4.38 -1.94
C ALA A 149 10.99 3.19 -2.10
N ALA A 150 10.64 2.22 -2.98
CA ALA A 150 11.50 1.09 -3.28
C ALA A 150 12.82 1.50 -3.97
N ARG A 151 12.77 2.44 -4.92
CA ARG A 151 13.97 2.96 -5.60
C ARG A 151 14.93 3.67 -4.65
N PHE A 152 14.39 4.45 -3.72
CA PHE A 152 15.21 5.08 -2.67
C PHE A 152 15.82 4.03 -1.74
N ALA A 153 15.07 2.97 -1.41
CA ALA A 153 15.58 1.87 -0.59
C ALA A 153 16.74 1.09 -1.25
N ASP A 154 16.67 0.84 -2.57
CA ASP A 154 17.71 0.09 -3.30
C ASP A 154 18.97 0.90 -3.59
N ALA A 155 18.84 2.21 -3.85
CA ALA A 155 19.97 3.07 -4.16
C ALA A 155 20.93 3.28 -2.96
N ASP A 156 20.38 3.29 -1.75
CA ASP A 156 21.14 3.63 -0.52
C ASP A 156 21.78 2.42 0.18
N VAL A 157 21.20 1.22 0.04
CA VAL A 157 21.75 -0.01 0.66
C VAL A 157 23.16 -0.29 0.15
N GLY A 158 23.43 -0.05 -1.13
CA GLY A 158 24.76 -0.23 -1.73
C GLY A 158 25.78 0.81 -1.28
N GLN A 159 25.37 2.03 -0.98
CA GLN A 159 26.25 3.11 -0.55
C GLN A 159 26.58 3.01 0.94
N MET A 160 25.62 2.59 1.73
CA MET A 160 25.74 2.49 3.17
C MET A 160 26.45 1.22 3.63
N ALA A 161 26.23 0.09 2.95
CA ALA A 161 27.07 -1.11 3.16
C ALA A 161 28.55 -0.81 2.90
N ARG A 162 28.86 0.06 1.95
CA ARG A 162 30.22 0.56 1.71
C ARG A 162 30.71 1.45 2.84
N GLN A 163 29.91 2.40 3.32
CA GLN A 163 30.27 3.27 4.45
C GLN A 163 30.42 2.52 5.77
N ILE A 164 29.55 1.55 6.06
CA ILE A 164 29.66 0.71 7.26
C ILE A 164 30.93 -0.15 7.20
N ASN A 165 31.26 -0.73 6.04
CA ASN A 165 32.53 -1.46 5.88
C ASN A 165 33.75 -0.54 6.00
N GLU A 166 33.68 0.68 5.53
CA GLU A 166 34.74 1.68 5.65
C GLU A 166 34.91 2.13 7.08
N ILE A 167 33.83 2.43 7.81
CA ILE A 167 33.83 2.74 9.24
C ILE A 167 34.33 1.54 10.06
N ARG A 168 33.89 0.33 9.74
CA ARG A 168 34.32 -0.91 10.39
C ARG A 168 35.81 -1.19 10.17
N SER A 169 36.35 -0.88 9.00
CA SER A 169 37.78 -0.99 8.71
C SER A 169 38.61 0.10 9.44
N MET A 170 38.07 1.30 9.64
CA MET A 170 38.67 2.37 10.42
C MET A 170 38.64 2.10 11.93
N LEU A 171 37.60 1.47 12.45
CA LEU A 171 37.42 1.12 13.86
C LEU A 171 38.18 -0.14 14.28
N SER A 172 38.51 -1.03 13.36
CA SER A 172 39.36 -2.20 13.65
C SER A 172 40.83 -1.86 13.85
N GLY A 173 41.22 -0.60 13.64
CA GLY A 173 42.57 -0.08 13.85
C GLY A 173 42.77 0.81 15.07
N ALA A 174 41.73 1.22 15.81
CA ALA A 174 41.88 2.07 17.00
C ALA A 174 40.64 2.00 17.92
N ALA A 175 40.85 1.50 19.11
CA ALA A 175 40.08 1.78 20.32
C ALA A 175 38.70 1.11 20.51
N ALA A 176 38.73 -0.04 21.14
CA ALA A 176 37.59 -0.74 21.75
C ALA A 176 37.13 -0.12 23.09
N GLU A 177 37.40 1.17 23.40
CA GLU A 177 37.21 1.66 24.78
C GLU A 177 36.48 2.99 24.98
N ALA A 178 35.81 3.57 24.00
CA ALA A 178 35.20 4.89 24.21
C ALA A 178 33.84 5.10 23.53
N VAL A 179 32.85 4.21 23.67
CA VAL A 179 31.45 4.58 23.38
C VAL A 179 30.48 3.93 24.37
N ALA A 180 30.60 4.37 25.62
CA ALA A 180 29.53 4.23 26.62
C ALA A 180 29.21 5.66 27.10
N ALA A 181 28.31 6.34 26.40
CA ALA A 181 27.51 7.46 26.87
C ALA A 181 27.20 8.44 25.71
N ALA A 182 26.20 8.13 24.91
CA ALA A 182 25.41 9.14 24.24
C ALA A 182 23.96 8.64 24.21
N GLU A 183 23.08 9.27 24.97
CA GLU A 183 21.64 9.03 24.96
C GLU A 183 21.11 9.32 23.56
N ALA A 184 20.77 8.28 22.84
CA ALA A 184 20.03 8.39 21.58
C ALA A 184 18.59 8.82 21.88
N PRO A 185 17.96 9.70 21.08
CA PRO A 185 16.58 10.05 21.24
C PRO A 185 15.71 8.78 21.15
N GLN A 186 14.87 8.55 22.17
CA GLN A 186 13.99 7.39 22.23
C GLN A 186 12.88 7.55 21.19
N LEU A 187 13.09 7.00 20.00
CA LEU A 187 12.06 6.87 18.97
C LEU A 187 11.13 5.72 19.38
N SER A 188 9.86 6.03 19.62
CA SER A 188 8.87 5.02 19.92
C SER A 188 8.35 4.40 18.63
N PHE A 189 8.56 3.10 18.47
CA PHE A 189 8.04 2.30 17.37
C PHE A 189 6.89 1.42 17.86
N THR A 190 5.87 1.23 17.03
CA THR A 190 4.87 0.19 17.30
C THR A 190 5.53 -1.20 17.23
N PRO A 191 4.96 -2.24 17.86
CA PRO A 191 5.53 -3.59 17.83
C PRO A 191 5.79 -4.10 16.40
N ARG A 192 4.90 -3.75 15.46
CA ARG A 192 5.03 -4.15 14.05
C ARG A 192 6.10 -3.36 13.30
N GLU A 193 6.20 -2.05 13.56
CA GLU A 193 7.30 -1.21 13.03
C GLU A 193 8.67 -1.70 13.55
N ALA A 194 8.75 -2.08 14.82
CA ALA A 194 9.97 -2.63 15.39
C ALA A 194 10.36 -3.97 14.73
N SER A 195 9.39 -4.86 14.49
CA SER A 195 9.64 -6.12 13.78
C SER A 195 10.13 -5.90 12.35
N VAL A 196 9.51 -4.97 11.61
CA VAL A 196 9.96 -4.63 10.25
C VAL A 196 11.35 -3.99 10.28
N LEU A 197 11.59 -3.07 11.21
CA LEU A 197 12.90 -2.41 11.37
C LEU A 197 14.02 -3.42 11.64
N GLN A 198 13.76 -4.40 12.52
CA GLN A 198 14.73 -5.46 12.83
C GLN A 198 15.08 -6.28 11.58
N LEU A 199 14.08 -6.74 10.83
CA LEU A 199 14.29 -7.56 9.62
C LEU A 199 14.96 -6.75 8.49
N VAL A 200 14.68 -5.44 8.42
CA VAL A 200 15.40 -4.52 7.53
C VAL A 200 16.87 -4.40 7.94
N ALA A 201 17.15 -4.30 9.23
CA ALA A 201 18.51 -4.22 9.76
C ALA A 201 19.30 -5.54 9.57
N GLU A 202 18.62 -6.67 9.54
CA GLU A 202 19.18 -7.98 9.19
C GLU A 202 19.47 -8.13 7.69
N GLY A 203 19.07 -7.13 6.86
CA GLY A 203 19.34 -7.10 5.42
C GLY A 203 18.33 -7.84 4.57
N LEU A 204 17.16 -8.23 5.09
CA LEU A 204 16.15 -8.96 4.35
C LEU A 204 15.45 -8.03 3.33
N MET A 205 15.15 -8.56 2.16
CA MET A 205 14.34 -7.87 1.16
C MET A 205 12.86 -7.82 1.54
N ASN A 206 12.11 -6.84 1.05
CA ASN A 206 10.68 -6.69 1.35
C ASN A 206 9.86 -7.97 1.11
N LYS A 207 10.22 -8.75 0.10
CA LYS A 207 9.58 -10.05 -0.20
C LYS A 207 9.81 -11.11 0.90
N GLU A 208 10.98 -11.10 1.49
CA GLU A 208 11.35 -12.02 2.57
C GLU A 208 10.70 -11.60 3.88
N ILE A 209 10.71 -10.30 4.17
CA ILE A 209 10.01 -9.70 5.32
C ILE A 209 8.51 -9.98 5.24
N ALA A 210 7.91 -9.80 4.06
CA ALA A 210 6.49 -10.07 3.85
C ALA A 210 6.13 -11.53 4.14
N ARG A 211 6.98 -12.47 3.72
CA ARG A 211 6.80 -13.90 3.99
C ARG A 211 6.97 -14.22 5.48
N GLN A 212 7.97 -13.65 6.14
CA GLN A 212 8.27 -13.93 7.55
C GLN A 212 7.23 -13.32 8.52
N LEU A 213 6.65 -12.17 8.15
CA LEU A 213 5.61 -11.50 8.92
C LEU A 213 4.19 -11.85 8.50
N GLU A 214 4.02 -12.82 7.59
CA GLU A 214 2.73 -13.26 7.03
C GLU A 214 1.87 -12.08 6.54
N THR A 215 2.48 -11.18 5.77
CA THR A 215 1.83 -9.97 5.26
C THR A 215 2.14 -9.76 3.78
N SER A 216 1.49 -8.80 3.14
CA SER A 216 1.79 -8.47 1.74
C SER A 216 3.07 -7.64 1.61
N ILE A 217 3.75 -7.75 0.45
CA ILE A 217 4.92 -6.93 0.13
C ILE A 217 4.57 -5.44 0.23
N ARG A 218 3.40 -5.04 -0.27
CA ARG A 218 2.89 -3.66 -0.20
C ARG A 218 2.77 -3.14 1.24
N ASN A 219 2.35 -3.99 2.16
CA ASN A 219 2.29 -3.59 3.57
C ASN A 219 3.68 -3.39 4.18
N VAL A 220 4.64 -4.25 3.85
CA VAL A 220 6.04 -4.05 4.28
C VAL A 220 6.58 -2.73 3.76
N GLU A 221 6.34 -2.40 2.49
CA GLU A 221 6.75 -1.12 1.89
C GLU A 221 6.13 0.09 2.60
N LYS A 222 4.84 0.00 3.00
CA LYS A 222 4.19 1.03 3.82
C LYS A 222 4.87 1.21 5.19
N TYR A 223 5.24 0.12 5.85
CA TYR A 223 5.97 0.20 7.12
C TYR A 223 7.35 0.80 6.94
N VAL A 224 8.09 0.39 5.93
CA VAL A 224 9.40 0.94 5.60
C VAL A 224 9.31 2.45 5.34
N SER A 225 8.32 2.90 4.56
CA SER A 225 8.10 4.34 4.31
C SER A 225 7.79 5.12 5.60
N ARG A 226 7.00 4.54 6.52
CA ARG A 226 6.73 5.17 7.84
C ARG A 226 7.96 5.21 8.73
N LEU A 227 8.77 4.17 8.70
CA LEU A 227 10.03 4.14 9.43
C LEU A 227 10.98 5.25 8.97
N PHE A 228 11.07 5.51 7.66
CA PHE A 228 11.85 6.63 7.13
C PHE A 228 11.36 7.98 7.64
N ILE A 229 10.04 8.20 7.66
CA ILE A 229 9.46 9.45 8.19
C ILE A 229 9.79 9.61 9.68
N LYS A 230 9.64 8.55 10.48
CA LYS A 230 9.89 8.58 11.93
C LYS A 230 11.36 8.74 12.27
N THR A 231 12.24 8.10 11.53
CA THR A 231 13.70 8.17 11.77
C THR A 231 14.36 9.38 11.15
N GLY A 232 13.63 10.17 10.33
CA GLY A 232 14.19 11.30 9.59
C GLY A 232 15.22 10.88 8.54
N THR A 233 15.28 9.58 8.20
CA THR A 233 16.17 9.05 7.17
C THR A 233 15.42 8.99 5.85
N SER A 234 16.13 9.25 4.75
CA SER A 234 15.58 9.14 3.40
C SER A 234 15.82 7.75 2.79
N SER A 235 16.40 6.83 3.56
CA SER A 235 16.85 5.54 3.08
C SER A 235 16.75 4.43 4.11
N ARG A 236 16.83 3.18 3.60
CA ARG A 236 16.78 1.94 4.36
C ARG A 236 18.13 1.71 5.08
N THR A 237 18.28 2.36 6.22
CA THR A 237 19.42 2.15 7.09
C THR A 237 18.97 1.85 8.47
#